data_b34d904b94166178507cab884bc53b5a
#
_entry.id   b34d904b94166178507cab884bc53b5a
#
_cell.length_a   1.000
_cell.length_b   1.000
_cell.length_c   1.000
_cell.angle_alpha   90.00
_cell.angle_beta   90.00
_cell.angle_gamma   90.00
#
_symmetry.space_group_name_H-M   'P 1'
#
loop_
_entity.id
_entity.type
_entity.pdbx_description
1 polymer ?
#
loop_
_entity_poly.entity_id
_entity_poly.type
_entity_poly.pdbx_seq_one_letter_code
_entity_poly.pdbx_strand_id
1 'polypeptide(L)'
;MFRQGIIAIMVLGLGFTVLAIALPDIVSRSETARTNAAQQSGLACNSGSGTSCSVTLTSEHAHRDTTGVVITETSPGSVDRSSGGSLGTDRTTLTVSGLTTSTAYVFTVDYLTVDANVSGTLNQLLVSLPLLLVVGLLGLVLFTASKTFLSYK
;
A
#
# COMPACT_ATOMS: atom_id res chain seq x y z
N MET A 1 1.31 -5.01 -47.10
CA MET A 1 2.16 -4.41 -46.06
C MET A 1 1.36 -3.52 -45.09
N PHE A 2 0.61 -2.52 -45.55
CA PHE A 2 -0.09 -1.56 -44.70
C PHE A 2 -1.10 -2.18 -43.69
N ARG A 3 -1.88 -3.17 -44.09
CA ARG A 3 -2.95 -3.79 -43.28
C ARG A 3 -2.44 -4.49 -42.01
N GLN A 4 -1.30 -5.16 -42.09
CA GLN A 4 -0.76 -5.90 -40.93
C GLN A 4 -0.06 -5.00 -39.93
N GLY A 5 0.58 -3.90 -40.38
CA GLY A 5 1.10 -2.87 -39.51
C GLY A 5 0.01 -2.19 -38.67
N ILE A 6 -1.14 -1.91 -39.27
CA ILE A 6 -2.29 -1.32 -38.60
C ILE A 6 -2.85 -2.28 -37.53
N ILE A 7 -2.96 -3.57 -37.83
CA ILE A 7 -3.45 -4.59 -36.88
C ILE A 7 -2.49 -4.71 -35.70
N ALA A 8 -1.18 -4.72 -35.93
CA ALA A 8 -0.17 -4.78 -34.87
C ALA A 8 -0.25 -3.55 -33.95
N ILE A 9 -0.42 -2.35 -34.51
CA ILE A 9 -0.57 -1.11 -33.72
C ILE A 9 -1.88 -1.13 -32.92
N MET A 10 -2.98 -1.60 -33.51
CA MET A 10 -4.26 -1.73 -32.78
C MET A 10 -4.19 -2.72 -31.63
N VAL A 11 -3.56 -3.89 -31.82
CA VAL A 11 -3.37 -4.89 -30.77
C VAL A 11 -2.49 -4.36 -29.64
N LEU A 12 -1.42 -3.62 -30.00
CA LEU A 12 -0.54 -2.96 -29.04
C LEU A 12 -1.29 -1.90 -28.23
N GLY A 13 -2.05 -1.04 -28.90
CA GLY A 13 -2.85 0.01 -28.25
C GLY A 13 -3.91 -0.58 -27.32
N LEU A 14 -4.60 -1.63 -27.75
CA LEU A 14 -5.62 -2.32 -26.93
C LEU A 14 -4.99 -2.99 -25.72
N GLY A 15 -3.82 -3.63 -25.87
CA GLY A 15 -3.07 -4.23 -24.79
C GLY A 15 -2.63 -3.22 -23.73
N PHE A 16 -2.12 -2.07 -24.14
CA PHE A 16 -1.75 -0.98 -23.23
C PHE A 16 -2.97 -0.39 -22.52
N THR A 17 -4.10 -0.25 -23.22
CA THR A 17 -5.31 0.29 -22.60
C THR A 17 -5.86 -0.65 -21.54
N VAL A 18 -5.94 -1.95 -21.83
CA VAL A 18 -6.37 -2.96 -20.85
C VAL A 18 -5.43 -3.01 -19.65
N LEU A 19 -4.13 -2.92 -19.88
CA LEU A 19 -3.14 -2.88 -18.80
C LEU A 19 -3.30 -1.65 -17.93
N ALA A 20 -3.45 -0.46 -18.51
CA ALA A 20 -3.61 0.79 -17.78
C ALA A 20 -4.88 0.80 -16.89
N ILE A 21 -5.94 0.11 -17.32
CA ILE A 21 -7.18 -0.01 -16.54
C ILE A 21 -7.07 -1.09 -15.45
N ALA A 22 -6.45 -2.23 -15.75
CA ALA A 22 -6.41 -3.37 -14.83
C ALA A 22 -5.31 -3.28 -13.77
N LEU A 23 -4.19 -2.59 -14.06
CA LEU A 23 -3.03 -2.54 -13.17
C LEU A 23 -3.34 -1.94 -11.79
N PRO A 24 -4.06 -0.81 -11.67
CA PRO A 24 -4.40 -0.23 -10.38
C PRO A 24 -5.24 -1.17 -9.51
N ASP A 25 -6.20 -1.89 -10.12
CA ASP A 25 -7.05 -2.84 -9.40
C ASP A 25 -6.27 -4.07 -8.92
N ILE A 26 -5.35 -4.58 -9.73
CA ILE A 26 -4.48 -5.71 -9.38
C ILE A 26 -3.52 -5.31 -8.24
N VAL A 27 -2.93 -4.12 -8.28
CA VAL A 27 -2.06 -3.61 -7.23
C VAL A 27 -2.83 -3.47 -5.92
N SER A 28 -3.99 -2.83 -5.96
CA SER A 28 -4.85 -2.65 -4.78
C SER A 28 -5.27 -3.98 -4.15
N ARG A 29 -5.68 -4.95 -4.95
CA ARG A 29 -6.05 -6.28 -4.46
C ARG A 29 -4.87 -7.05 -3.89
N SER A 30 -3.69 -6.91 -4.47
CA SER A 30 -2.48 -7.56 -3.94
C SER A 30 -2.07 -6.96 -2.59
N GLU A 31 -2.24 -5.66 -2.40
CA GLU A 31 -1.99 -5.00 -1.11
C GLU A 31 -3.00 -5.45 -0.05
N THR A 32 -4.29 -5.47 -0.38
CA THR A 32 -5.34 -5.93 0.53
C THR A 32 -5.13 -7.39 0.95
N ALA A 33 -4.66 -8.25 0.05
CA ALA A 33 -4.39 -9.66 0.36
C ALA A 33 -3.19 -9.87 1.30
N ARG A 34 -2.36 -8.83 1.51
CA ARG A 34 -1.17 -8.88 2.37
C ARG A 34 -1.37 -8.22 3.73
N THR A 35 -2.49 -7.52 3.94
CA THR A 35 -2.70 -6.71 5.13
C THR A 35 -3.89 -7.21 5.93
N ASN A 36 -3.73 -7.23 7.25
CA ASN A 36 -4.79 -7.48 8.21
C ASN A 36 -5.07 -6.20 9.00
N ALA A 37 -6.35 -5.93 9.25
CA ALA A 37 -6.74 -4.88 10.18
C ALA A 37 -6.40 -5.29 11.61
N ALA A 38 -5.72 -4.41 12.33
CA ALA A 38 -5.40 -4.56 13.74
C ALA A 38 -5.87 -3.34 14.52
N GLN A 39 -6.30 -3.56 15.74
CA GLN A 39 -6.65 -2.48 16.68
C GLN A 39 -5.85 -2.65 17.95
N GLN A 40 -5.29 -1.56 18.43
CA GLN A 40 -4.61 -1.51 19.72
C GLN A 40 -5.21 -0.38 20.56
N SER A 41 -5.74 -0.72 21.72
CA SER A 41 -6.33 0.23 22.66
C SER A 41 -5.48 0.42 23.90
N GLY A 42 -5.74 1.48 24.65
CA GLY A 42 -5.04 1.75 25.90
C GLY A 42 -3.60 2.26 25.72
N LEU A 43 -3.26 2.79 24.56
CA LEU A 43 -1.97 3.39 24.28
C LEU A 43 -1.83 4.72 25.05
N ALA A 44 -1.17 4.69 26.19
CA ALA A 44 -0.99 5.86 27.05
C ALA A 44 0.29 6.61 26.70
N CYS A 45 0.21 7.93 26.65
CA CYS A 45 1.38 8.81 26.57
C CYS A 45 1.10 10.15 27.27
N ASN A 46 2.16 10.87 27.57
CA ASN A 46 2.07 12.22 28.14
C ASN A 46 2.82 13.19 27.23
N SER A 47 2.17 14.28 26.85
CA SER A 47 2.76 15.31 26.00
C SER A 47 3.93 16.07 26.68
N GLY A 48 4.05 15.99 28.00
CA GLY A 48 5.08 16.70 28.74
C GLY A 48 5.07 18.21 28.46
N SER A 49 6.22 18.81 28.23
CA SER A 49 6.34 20.22 27.83
C SER A 49 6.06 20.47 26.34
N GLY A 50 5.90 19.41 25.55
CA GLY A 50 5.63 19.49 24.12
C GLY A 50 4.16 19.41 23.76
N THR A 51 3.88 19.47 22.45
CA THR A 51 2.54 19.30 21.87
C THR A 51 2.40 17.99 21.11
N SER A 52 3.28 17.04 21.37
CA SER A 52 3.27 15.71 20.76
C SER A 52 3.69 14.64 21.75
N CYS A 53 3.28 13.41 21.50
CA CYS A 53 3.79 12.25 22.21
C CYS A 53 3.84 11.03 21.30
N SER A 54 4.64 10.04 21.66
CA SER A 54 4.81 8.83 20.87
C SER A 54 4.28 7.60 21.60
N VAL A 55 3.65 6.71 20.86
CA VAL A 55 3.18 5.40 21.32
C VAL A 55 3.78 4.31 20.44
N THR A 56 3.92 3.11 20.99
CA THR A 56 4.50 1.99 20.26
C THR A 56 3.41 1.00 19.89
N LEU A 57 3.29 0.68 18.62
CA LEU A 57 2.41 -0.36 18.10
C LEU A 57 3.00 -1.75 18.39
N THR A 58 2.16 -2.71 18.67
CA THR A 58 2.57 -4.10 18.96
C THR A 58 3.16 -4.79 17.72
N SER A 59 2.67 -4.42 16.53
CA SER A 59 3.13 -4.97 15.25
C SER A 59 3.48 -3.85 14.29
N GLU A 60 4.37 -4.13 13.34
CA GLU A 60 4.71 -3.17 12.29
C GLU A 60 3.50 -2.84 11.43
N HIS A 61 3.32 -1.56 11.14
CA HIS A 61 2.34 -1.12 10.16
C HIS A 61 2.75 -1.56 8.76
N ALA A 62 1.78 -1.97 7.94
CA ALA A 62 2.04 -2.51 6.61
C ALA A 62 2.62 -1.47 5.64
N HIS A 63 2.21 -0.21 5.78
CA HIS A 63 2.69 0.91 4.96
C HIS A 63 3.81 1.68 5.67
N ARG A 64 4.58 2.47 4.91
CA ARG A 64 5.64 3.34 5.44
C ARG A 64 5.14 4.72 5.88
N ASP A 65 3.89 5.00 5.63
CA ASP A 65 3.18 6.22 5.98
C ASP A 65 1.97 5.89 6.86
N THR A 66 1.14 6.86 7.17
CA THR A 66 -0.07 6.69 7.97
C THR A 66 -1.30 6.26 7.17
N THR A 67 -1.14 5.75 5.96
CA THR A 67 -2.25 5.24 5.14
C THR A 67 -2.97 4.11 5.87
N GLY A 68 -4.26 4.28 6.13
CA GLY A 68 -5.07 3.30 6.85
C GLY A 68 -4.85 3.29 8.37
N VAL A 69 -4.17 4.29 8.94
CA VAL A 69 -4.07 4.50 10.38
C VAL A 69 -5.18 5.45 10.83
N VAL A 70 -5.98 5.01 11.79
CA VAL A 70 -6.99 5.85 12.45
C VAL A 70 -6.62 5.95 13.92
N ILE A 71 -6.46 7.17 14.43
CA ILE A 71 -6.06 7.46 15.80
C ILE A 71 -7.23 8.12 16.51
N THR A 72 -7.81 7.43 17.47
CA THR A 72 -8.89 7.95 18.30
C THR A 72 -8.37 8.22 19.71
N GLU A 73 -8.41 9.47 20.14
CA GLU A 73 -8.20 9.84 21.55
C GLU A 73 -9.39 9.31 22.35
N THR A 74 -9.13 8.55 23.42
CA THR A 74 -10.16 8.03 24.32
C THR A 74 -10.14 8.71 25.68
N SER A 75 -9.06 9.39 26.02
CA SER A 75 -8.94 10.20 27.24
C SER A 75 -7.93 11.33 26.97
N PRO A 76 -8.18 12.56 27.42
CA PRO A 76 -9.31 13.04 28.25
C PRO A 76 -10.61 13.26 27.49
N GLY A 77 -10.62 13.15 26.17
CA GLY A 77 -11.81 13.31 25.31
C GLY A 77 -12.03 12.14 24.38
N SER A 78 -12.94 12.31 23.43
CA SER A 78 -13.13 11.39 22.30
C SER A 78 -12.96 12.20 21.02
N VAL A 79 -11.73 12.22 20.50
CA VAL A 79 -11.36 13.09 19.36
C VAL A 79 -10.58 12.26 18.33
N ASP A 80 -10.88 12.45 17.06
CA ASP A 80 -10.07 11.92 15.97
C ASP A 80 -8.76 12.74 15.85
N ARG A 81 -7.63 12.05 15.99
CA ARG A 81 -6.28 12.60 15.91
C ARG A 81 -5.50 12.09 14.68
N SER A 82 -6.14 11.42 13.77
CA SER A 82 -5.49 10.80 12.59
C SER A 82 -4.69 11.79 11.75
N SER A 83 -5.18 13.03 11.61
CA SER A 83 -4.48 14.10 10.87
C SER A 83 -3.17 14.57 11.53
N GLY A 84 -3.01 14.35 12.83
CA GLY A 84 -1.80 14.70 13.60
C GLY A 84 -0.82 13.54 13.75
N GLY A 85 -1.13 12.39 13.18
CA GLY A 85 -0.30 11.18 13.26
C GLY A 85 0.88 11.20 12.29
N SER A 86 2.04 10.74 12.77
CA SER A 86 3.19 10.44 11.90
C SER A 86 3.83 9.13 12.34
N LEU A 87 4.27 8.33 11.37
CA LEU A 87 4.87 7.01 11.61
C LEU A 87 6.38 7.09 11.51
N GLY A 88 7.07 6.47 12.44
CA GLY A 88 8.52 6.33 12.42
C GLY A 88 8.99 5.39 11.30
N THR A 89 10.27 5.44 10.97
CA THR A 89 10.89 4.57 9.97
C THR A 89 10.86 3.08 10.37
N ASP A 90 10.74 2.80 11.66
CA ASP A 90 10.55 1.47 12.24
C ASP A 90 9.14 0.90 12.07
N ARG A 91 8.20 1.73 11.58
CA ARG A 91 6.78 1.39 11.37
C ARG A 91 6.04 0.87 12.61
N THR A 92 6.63 1.04 13.78
CA THR A 92 6.05 0.70 15.10
C THR A 92 5.87 1.91 15.98
N THR A 93 6.68 2.95 15.81
CA THR A 93 6.57 4.20 16.58
C THR A 93 5.60 5.15 15.89
N LEU A 94 4.49 5.44 16.55
CA LEU A 94 3.48 6.40 16.09
C LEU A 94 3.56 7.66 16.96
N THR A 95 3.83 8.80 16.34
CA THR A 95 3.85 10.11 17.02
C THR A 95 2.56 10.85 16.71
N VAL A 96 1.88 11.30 17.76
CA VAL A 96 0.65 12.10 17.65
C VAL A 96 0.98 13.52 18.05
N SER A 97 0.65 14.48 17.20
CA SER A 97 0.90 15.92 17.37
C SER A 97 -0.40 16.72 17.54
N GLY A 98 -0.28 18.00 17.87
CA GLY A 98 -1.44 18.87 18.12
C GLY A 98 -2.09 18.64 19.49
N LEU A 99 -1.32 18.16 20.46
CA LEU A 99 -1.77 17.88 21.82
C LEU A 99 -1.59 19.09 22.74
N THR A 100 -2.35 19.13 23.82
CA THR A 100 -2.13 20.11 24.91
C THR A 100 -0.95 19.68 25.76
N THR A 101 -0.11 20.62 26.13
CA THR A 101 1.05 20.38 27.00
C THR A 101 0.64 19.85 28.39
N SER A 102 1.51 19.07 28.99
CA SER A 102 1.35 18.52 30.36
C SER A 102 0.06 17.71 30.56
N THR A 103 -0.44 17.09 29.49
CA THR A 103 -1.70 16.32 29.52
C THR A 103 -1.38 14.86 29.25
N ALA A 104 -1.99 13.97 30.04
CA ALA A 104 -1.94 12.53 29.80
C ALA A 104 -3.07 12.15 28.81
N TYR A 105 -2.69 11.38 27.80
CA TYR A 105 -3.58 10.91 26.76
C TYR A 105 -3.63 9.40 26.72
N VAL A 106 -4.77 8.88 26.28
CA VAL A 106 -4.93 7.47 25.95
C VAL A 106 -5.55 7.38 24.54
N PHE A 107 -4.94 6.58 23.69
CA PHE A 107 -5.38 6.39 22.32
C PHE A 107 -5.83 4.96 22.05
N THR A 108 -6.76 4.82 21.12
CA THR A 108 -7.02 3.61 20.36
C THR A 108 -6.57 3.86 18.93
N VAL A 109 -5.78 2.95 18.41
CA VAL A 109 -5.22 3.03 17.06
C VAL A 109 -5.68 1.82 16.27
N ASP A 110 -6.39 2.07 15.17
CA ASP A 110 -6.68 1.10 14.13
C ASP A 110 -5.64 1.23 13.03
N TYR A 111 -5.01 0.13 12.63
CA TYR A 111 -3.94 0.15 11.65
C TYR A 111 -3.87 -1.15 10.87
N LEU A 112 -3.13 -1.16 9.77
CA LEU A 112 -2.95 -2.33 8.93
C LEU A 112 -1.61 -3.00 9.26
N THR A 113 -1.62 -4.28 9.55
CA THR A 113 -0.40 -5.09 9.72
C THR A 113 -0.17 -5.97 8.50
N VAL A 114 1.06 -6.39 8.29
CA VAL A 114 1.34 -7.44 7.29
C VAL A 114 0.77 -8.76 7.81
N ASP A 115 0.03 -9.47 6.96
CA ASP A 115 -0.53 -10.77 7.33
C ASP A 115 0.62 -11.76 7.63
N ALA A 116 0.72 -12.18 8.88
CA ALA A 116 1.73 -13.13 9.34
C ALA A 116 1.57 -14.54 8.70
N ASN A 117 0.37 -14.85 8.17
CA ASN A 117 0.13 -16.10 7.46
C ASN A 117 0.65 -16.09 6.02
N VAL A 118 0.97 -14.90 5.50
CA VAL A 118 1.60 -14.78 4.19
C VAL A 118 3.10 -15.05 4.35
N SER A 119 3.56 -16.23 3.91
CA SER A 119 4.98 -16.57 3.94
C SER A 119 5.80 -15.53 3.16
N GLY A 120 7.05 -15.30 3.60
CA GLY A 120 7.93 -14.31 2.96
C GLY A 120 8.04 -14.50 1.44
N THR A 121 8.04 -15.75 0.96
CA THR A 121 8.04 -16.09 -0.47
C THR A 121 6.74 -15.68 -1.16
N LEU A 122 5.59 -15.94 -0.53
CA LEU A 122 4.29 -15.56 -1.07
C LEU A 122 4.12 -14.04 -1.06
N ASN A 123 4.59 -13.36 -0.02
CA ASN A 123 4.60 -11.90 0.05
C ASN A 123 5.45 -11.30 -1.09
N GLN A 124 6.64 -11.85 -1.36
CA GLN A 124 7.46 -11.43 -2.50
C GLN A 124 6.77 -11.66 -3.85
N LEU A 125 6.09 -12.79 -4.03
CA LEU A 125 5.30 -13.08 -5.21
C LEU A 125 4.17 -12.06 -5.40
N LEU A 126 3.42 -11.75 -4.36
CA LEU A 126 2.32 -10.78 -4.42
C LEU A 126 2.81 -9.37 -4.76
N VAL A 127 3.97 -8.96 -4.24
CA VAL A 127 4.61 -7.67 -4.59
C VAL A 127 5.06 -7.63 -6.04
N SER A 128 5.59 -8.74 -6.56
CA SER A 128 6.12 -8.82 -7.93
C SER A 128 5.05 -9.13 -8.99
N LEU A 129 3.87 -9.56 -8.59
CA LEU A 129 2.78 -9.99 -9.47
C LEU A 129 2.41 -8.91 -10.54
N PRO A 130 2.24 -7.62 -10.19
CA PRO A 130 1.97 -6.60 -11.20
C PRO A 130 3.10 -6.46 -12.21
N LEU A 131 4.35 -6.51 -11.76
CA LEU A 131 5.53 -6.43 -12.63
C LEU A 131 5.61 -7.64 -13.57
N LEU A 132 5.39 -8.85 -13.06
CA LEU A 132 5.39 -10.09 -13.86
C LEU A 132 4.30 -10.06 -14.93
N LEU A 133 3.13 -9.51 -14.61
CA LEU A 133 2.02 -9.35 -15.57
C LEU A 133 2.40 -8.39 -16.70
N VAL A 134 3.02 -7.25 -16.37
CA VAL A 134 3.50 -6.28 -17.36
C VAL A 134 4.55 -6.90 -18.27
N VAL A 135 5.54 -7.57 -17.71
CA VAL A 135 6.62 -8.23 -18.46
C VAL A 135 6.08 -9.35 -19.35
N GLY A 136 5.13 -10.15 -18.83
CA GLY A 136 4.48 -11.22 -19.59
C GLY A 136 3.69 -10.69 -20.79
N LEU A 137 2.91 -9.63 -20.61
CA LEU A 137 2.15 -8.99 -21.69
C LEU A 137 3.06 -8.35 -22.73
N LEU A 138 4.13 -7.65 -22.31
CA LEU A 138 5.13 -7.11 -23.23
C LEU A 138 5.82 -8.21 -24.03
N GLY A 139 6.17 -9.33 -23.39
CA GLY A 139 6.74 -10.50 -24.07
C GLY A 139 5.79 -11.10 -25.13
N LEU A 140 4.50 -11.20 -24.81
CA LEU A 140 3.47 -11.70 -25.75
C LEU A 140 3.33 -10.78 -26.96
N VAL A 141 3.33 -9.47 -26.73
CA VAL A 141 3.23 -8.46 -27.80
C VAL A 141 4.46 -8.51 -28.71
N LEU A 142 5.66 -8.58 -28.14
CA LEU A 142 6.91 -8.69 -28.91
C LEU A 142 6.97 -10.00 -29.71
N PHE A 143 6.50 -11.12 -29.12
CA PHE A 143 6.45 -12.41 -29.79
C PHE A 143 5.48 -12.41 -30.99
N THR A 144 4.28 -11.84 -30.80
CA THR A 144 3.30 -11.72 -31.88
C THR A 144 3.79 -10.79 -32.99
N ALA A 145 4.41 -9.66 -32.62
CA ALA A 145 5.01 -8.76 -33.60
C ALA A 145 6.15 -9.43 -34.39
N SER A 146 7.03 -10.16 -33.73
CA SER A 146 8.16 -10.85 -34.39
C SER A 146 7.70 -11.92 -35.38
N LYS A 147 6.68 -12.72 -35.03
CA LYS A 147 6.07 -13.69 -35.96
C LYS A 147 5.51 -13.03 -37.21
N THR A 148 4.86 -11.87 -37.04
CA THR A 148 4.28 -11.13 -38.18
C THR A 148 5.39 -10.60 -39.11
N PHE A 149 6.53 -10.19 -38.57
CA PHE A 149 7.68 -9.74 -39.37
C PHE A 149 8.43 -10.88 -40.05
N LEU A 150 8.58 -12.05 -39.40
CA LEU A 150 9.28 -13.20 -39.94
C LEU A 150 8.49 -13.96 -41.01
N SER A 151 7.15 -13.91 -41.00
CA SER A 151 6.31 -14.53 -42.04
C SER A 151 6.32 -13.75 -43.36
N TYR A 152 7.08 -12.68 -43.45
CA TYR A 152 7.21 -11.77 -44.58
C TYR A 152 8.47 -12.01 -45.46
N LYS A 153 9.31 -12.95 -45.07
CA LYS A 153 10.45 -13.40 -45.87
C LYS A 153 10.11 -14.68 -46.61
#